data_155a8b7bdebddd9693a76bcbda16f2f6
#
_entry.id   155a8b7bdebddd9693a76bcbda16f2f6
#
_cell.length_a   1.000
_cell.length_b   1.000
_cell.length_c   1.000
_cell.angle_alpha   90.00
_cell.angle_beta   90.00
_cell.angle_gamma   90.00
#
_symmetry.space_group_name_H-M   'P 1'
#
loop_
_entity.id
_entity.type
_entity.pdbx_description
1 polymer ?
#
loop_
_entity_poly.entity_id
_entity_poly.type
_entity_poly.pdbx_seq_one_letter_code
_entity_poly.pdbx_strand_id
1 'polypeptide(L)'
;DDSYYLKKKSFIARLGSGSASRSIEGPITLWGESKSFPGSSDLYAINISQDVNQIFQDYQNSILIIDPGVKKISSSIGHKLMNENPFSKIRFSEAKNNIAKLKDVLNSGHLDEFINITESEALMIHSLMLSSSPYFILMKPNTLEVIRRILEYRRETKNPVCFTLDAGSNVHLLYPNNIKSEVKKFIEDELLKFCKSKMCIYDSLGSGSAKII
;
A
#
# COMPACT_ATOMS: atom_id res chain seq x y z
N ASP A 1 25.62 18.03 3.70
CA ASP A 1 24.83 17.61 2.54
C ASP A 1 23.47 17.06 3.04
N ASP A 2 22.40 17.80 2.75
CA ASP A 2 21.05 17.47 3.22
C ASP A 2 20.60 16.08 2.77
N SER A 3 20.99 15.64 1.57
CA SER A 3 20.68 14.32 1.04
C SER A 3 21.29 13.20 1.89
N TYR A 4 22.54 13.34 2.33
CA TYR A 4 23.17 12.38 3.23
C TYR A 4 22.46 12.30 4.58
N TYR A 5 22.04 13.45 5.11
CA TYR A 5 21.34 13.53 6.39
C TYR A 5 19.95 12.85 6.32
N LEU A 6 19.20 13.06 5.25
CA LEU A 6 17.89 12.42 5.04
C LEU A 6 18.02 10.89 4.90
N LYS A 7 18.98 10.41 4.13
CA LYS A 7 19.29 8.98 4.03
C LYS A 7 19.66 8.36 5.38
N LYS A 8 20.47 9.05 6.19
CA LYS A 8 20.83 8.61 7.53
C LYS A 8 19.62 8.55 8.47
N LYS A 9 18.74 9.55 8.43
CA LYS A 9 17.48 9.53 9.19
C LYS A 9 16.60 8.34 8.78
N SER A 10 16.42 8.14 7.48
CA SER A 10 15.64 7.04 6.93
C SER A 10 16.20 5.68 7.34
N PHE A 11 17.53 5.51 7.30
CA PHE A 11 18.21 4.32 7.81
C PHE A 11 17.95 4.07 9.29
N ILE A 12 18.08 5.10 10.14
CA ILE A 12 17.84 4.97 11.59
C ILE A 12 16.36 4.61 11.86
N ALA A 13 15.42 5.27 11.19
CA ALA A 13 14.00 4.97 11.31
C ALA A 13 13.70 3.50 10.93
N ARG A 14 14.35 2.97 9.89
CA ARG A 14 14.23 1.57 9.46
C ARG A 14 14.66 0.58 10.54
N LEU A 15 15.64 0.91 11.37
CA LEU A 15 16.08 0.04 12.47
C LEU A 15 14.98 -0.16 13.53
N GLY A 16 14.13 0.85 13.72
CA GLY A 16 12.95 0.73 14.60
C GLY A 16 11.78 0.01 13.94
N SER A 17 11.51 0.33 12.68
CA SER A 17 10.47 -0.32 11.86
C SER A 17 10.82 -0.16 10.38
N GLY A 18 10.81 -1.25 9.62
CA GLY A 18 11.15 -1.22 8.20
C GLY A 18 10.36 -0.15 7.42
N SER A 19 9.04 -0.09 7.61
CA SER A 19 8.17 0.86 6.93
C SER A 19 8.41 2.31 7.36
N ALA A 20 8.94 2.57 8.55
CA ALA A 20 9.21 3.93 9.05
C ALA A 20 10.27 4.65 8.21
N SER A 21 11.14 3.93 7.49
CA SER A 21 12.08 4.52 6.55
C SER A 21 11.41 5.42 5.52
N ARG A 22 10.19 5.07 5.10
CA ARG A 22 9.40 5.79 4.07
C ARG A 22 8.74 7.07 4.58
N SER A 23 8.67 7.25 5.90
CA SER A 23 8.02 8.42 6.52
C SER A 23 8.96 9.61 6.73
N ILE A 24 10.23 9.48 6.37
CA ILE A 24 11.23 10.54 6.57
C ILE A 24 11.16 11.59 5.46
N GLU A 25 11.12 11.14 4.22
CA GLU A 25 10.90 11.99 3.06
C GLU A 25 9.48 11.77 2.53
N GLY A 26 8.93 12.73 1.84
CA GLY A 26 7.61 12.61 1.22
C GLY A 26 7.57 13.37 -0.07
N PRO A 27 6.44 13.42 -0.75
CA PRO A 27 5.19 12.67 -0.48
C PRO A 27 5.21 11.21 -0.97
N ILE A 28 6.01 10.87 -2.00
CA ILE A 28 6.05 9.52 -2.57
C ILE A 28 7.47 8.98 -2.44
N THR A 29 7.60 7.84 -1.78
CA THR A 29 8.91 7.26 -1.47
C THR A 29 9.01 5.80 -1.90
N LEU A 30 10.21 5.40 -2.27
CA LEU A 30 10.58 4.02 -2.57
C LEU A 30 11.59 3.52 -1.54
N TRP A 31 11.31 2.36 -0.95
CA TRP A 31 12.25 1.60 -0.14
C TRP A 31 12.47 0.21 -0.74
N GLY A 32 13.70 -0.16 -0.92
CA GLY A 32 14.13 -1.39 -1.57
C GLY A 32 15.02 -1.11 -2.79
N GLU A 33 16.02 -1.95 -3.02
CA GLU A 33 16.91 -1.82 -4.17
C GLU A 33 16.19 -2.22 -5.46
N SER A 34 16.23 -1.33 -6.45
CA SER A 34 15.66 -1.56 -7.77
C SER A 34 16.54 -0.92 -8.86
N LYS A 35 16.87 -1.68 -9.88
CA LYS A 35 17.63 -1.16 -11.04
C LYS A 35 16.89 -0.06 -11.79
N SER A 36 15.56 -0.06 -11.73
CA SER A 36 14.71 0.95 -12.38
C SER A 36 14.73 2.32 -11.66
N PHE A 37 15.16 2.36 -10.39
CA PHE A 37 15.23 3.58 -9.60
C PHE A 37 16.66 3.83 -9.11
N PRO A 38 17.46 4.60 -9.83
CA PRO A 38 18.84 4.91 -9.45
C PRO A 38 18.89 5.52 -8.03
N GLY A 39 19.82 5.04 -7.21
CA GLY A 39 19.98 5.49 -5.82
C GLY A 39 19.03 4.83 -4.81
N SER A 40 18.14 3.95 -5.25
CA SER A 40 17.33 3.12 -4.34
C SER A 40 18.18 2.12 -3.56
N SER A 41 17.74 1.76 -2.37
CA SER A 41 18.51 0.92 -1.45
C SER A 41 17.60 0.15 -0.50
N ASP A 42 18.05 -1.04 -0.08
CA ASP A 42 17.41 -1.79 1.02
C ASP A 42 17.69 -1.16 2.40
N LEU A 43 18.62 -0.21 2.47
CA LEU A 43 19.03 0.41 3.73
C LEU A 43 18.21 1.65 4.11
N TYR A 44 17.72 2.40 3.12
CA TYR A 44 16.96 3.63 3.31
C TYR A 44 15.96 3.84 2.17
N ALA A 45 14.94 4.64 2.41
CA ALA A 45 14.02 5.07 1.36
C ALA A 45 14.53 6.32 0.63
N ILE A 46 14.11 6.51 -0.61
CA ILE A 46 14.35 7.71 -1.42
C ILE A 46 13.04 8.34 -1.84
N ASN A 47 13.03 9.66 -2.01
CA ASN A 47 11.90 10.39 -2.57
C ASN A 47 11.90 10.26 -4.11
N ILE A 48 10.78 9.84 -4.68
CA ILE A 48 10.59 9.66 -6.13
C ILE A 48 9.51 10.59 -6.70
N SER A 49 9.03 11.56 -5.93
CA SER A 49 7.88 12.39 -6.30
C SER A 49 8.09 13.23 -7.56
N GLN A 50 9.33 13.57 -7.90
CA GLN A 50 9.66 14.37 -9.09
C GLN A 50 9.34 13.65 -10.41
N ASP A 51 9.40 12.31 -10.39
CA ASP A 51 9.17 11.47 -11.56
C ASP A 51 7.74 10.91 -11.61
N VAL A 52 6.84 11.47 -10.79
CA VAL A 52 5.47 10.96 -10.66
C VAL A 52 4.47 11.92 -11.27
N ASN A 53 3.56 11.38 -12.10
CA ASN A 53 2.49 12.14 -12.73
C ASN A 53 1.60 12.83 -11.70
N GLN A 54 1.12 14.04 -12.04
CA GLN A 54 0.31 14.86 -11.15
C GLN A 54 -0.93 14.14 -10.62
N ILE A 55 -1.51 13.19 -11.37
CA ILE A 55 -2.68 12.42 -10.92
C ILE A 55 -2.42 11.65 -9.61
N PHE A 56 -1.18 11.26 -9.34
CA PHE A 56 -0.79 10.54 -8.12
C PHE A 56 -0.30 11.46 -7.00
N GLN A 57 -0.05 12.75 -7.27
CA GLN A 57 0.49 13.68 -6.27
C GLN A 57 -0.56 14.18 -5.27
N ASP A 58 -1.84 13.88 -5.51
CA ASP A 58 -2.97 14.20 -4.63
C ASP A 58 -3.88 12.98 -4.45
N TYR A 59 -3.26 11.80 -4.35
CA TYR A 59 -3.99 10.54 -4.18
C TYR A 59 -4.57 10.42 -2.78
N GLN A 60 -5.80 9.94 -2.69
CA GLN A 60 -6.53 9.74 -1.45
C GLN A 60 -6.42 8.29 -0.99
N ASN A 61 -6.44 8.09 0.33
CA ASN A 61 -6.42 6.79 0.97
C ASN A 61 -7.49 6.75 2.06
N SER A 62 -8.56 6.00 1.84
CA SER A 62 -9.57 5.76 2.87
C SER A 62 -9.39 4.39 3.48
N ILE A 63 -9.06 4.35 4.78
CA ILE A 63 -8.78 3.11 5.51
C ILE A 63 -10.07 2.62 6.17
N LEU A 64 -10.64 1.56 5.64
CA LEU A 64 -11.85 0.91 6.12
C LEU A 64 -11.46 -0.07 7.25
N ILE A 65 -11.85 0.26 8.47
CA ILE A 65 -11.46 -0.51 9.68
C ILE A 65 -12.42 -1.69 9.85
N ILE A 66 -12.02 -2.84 9.35
CA ILE A 66 -12.82 -4.07 9.47
C ILE A 66 -12.64 -4.68 10.87
N ASP A 67 -11.40 -4.72 11.34
CA ASP A 67 -11.08 -5.25 12.68
C ASP A 67 -9.91 -4.47 13.28
N PRO A 68 -10.14 -3.68 14.34
CA PRO A 68 -9.08 -2.93 15.04
C PRO A 68 -8.28 -3.81 16.00
N GLY A 69 -8.58 -5.12 16.05
CA GLY A 69 -7.98 -6.04 17.03
C GLY A 69 -6.47 -6.18 16.89
N VAL A 70 -5.84 -6.68 17.95
CA VAL A 70 -4.39 -6.95 17.97
C VAL A 70 -4.05 -8.06 16.98
N LYS A 71 -3.04 -7.84 16.16
CA LYS A 71 -2.53 -8.85 15.21
C LYS A 71 -2.09 -10.09 15.97
N LYS A 72 -2.66 -11.25 15.63
CA LYS A 72 -2.31 -12.55 16.26
C LYS A 72 -0.91 -13.01 15.88
N ILE A 73 -0.36 -12.53 14.78
CA ILE A 73 0.96 -12.86 14.26
C ILE A 73 1.74 -11.57 14.09
N SER A 74 2.95 -11.52 14.66
CA SER A 74 3.84 -10.39 14.45
C SER A 74 4.34 -10.34 13.00
N SER A 75 4.65 -9.14 12.51
CA SER A 75 5.22 -8.97 11.16
C SER A 75 6.49 -9.81 10.97
N SER A 76 7.33 -9.94 11.99
CA SER A 76 8.57 -10.74 11.95
C SER A 76 8.31 -12.23 11.74
N ILE A 77 7.30 -12.80 12.43
CA ILE A 77 6.89 -14.20 12.22
C ILE A 77 6.30 -14.38 10.82
N GLY A 78 5.45 -13.44 10.38
CA GLY A 78 4.88 -13.46 9.04
C GLY A 78 5.95 -13.45 7.94
N HIS A 79 6.97 -12.59 8.06
CA HIS A 79 8.09 -12.55 7.12
C HIS A 79 8.88 -13.85 7.08
N LYS A 80 9.16 -14.48 8.24
CA LYS A 80 9.86 -15.77 8.27
C LYS A 80 9.06 -16.85 7.54
N LEU A 81 7.78 -16.98 7.83
CA LEU A 81 6.90 -17.97 7.20
C LEU A 81 6.77 -17.75 5.68
N MET A 82 6.77 -16.51 5.23
CA MET A 82 6.74 -16.20 3.79
C MET A 82 8.05 -16.61 3.11
N ASN A 83 9.20 -16.43 3.73
CA ASN A 83 10.49 -16.82 3.15
C ASN A 83 10.62 -18.34 2.97
N GLU A 84 10.02 -19.13 3.85
CA GLU A 84 10.03 -20.60 3.82
C GLU A 84 8.93 -21.16 2.87
N ASN A 85 8.04 -20.32 2.35
CA ASN A 85 6.95 -20.71 1.45
C ASN A 85 7.49 -21.17 0.09
N PRO A 86 7.02 -22.30 -0.49
CA PRO A 86 7.48 -22.79 -1.79
C PRO A 86 7.26 -21.82 -2.96
N PHE A 87 6.29 -20.92 -2.85
CA PHE A 87 5.98 -19.90 -3.87
C PHE A 87 6.72 -18.57 -3.67
N SER A 88 7.52 -18.43 -2.61
CA SER A 88 8.18 -17.17 -2.24
C SER A 88 9.09 -16.62 -3.34
N LYS A 89 9.88 -17.48 -4.00
CA LYS A 89 10.80 -17.06 -5.07
C LYS A 89 10.07 -16.42 -6.26
N ILE A 90 8.96 -17.04 -6.68
CA ILE A 90 8.12 -16.51 -7.77
C ILE A 90 7.51 -15.18 -7.35
N ARG A 91 6.93 -15.13 -6.13
CA ARG A 91 6.33 -13.92 -5.58
C ARG A 91 7.32 -12.75 -5.50
N PHE A 92 8.54 -12.99 -5.04
CA PHE A 92 9.56 -11.94 -4.93
C PHE A 92 10.08 -11.49 -6.31
N SER A 93 10.15 -12.41 -7.28
CA SER A 93 10.45 -12.05 -8.67
C SER A 93 9.37 -11.14 -9.25
N GLU A 94 8.09 -11.49 -9.08
CA GLU A 94 6.97 -10.67 -9.54
C GLU A 94 6.93 -9.30 -8.87
N ALA A 95 7.21 -9.21 -7.56
CA ALA A 95 7.32 -7.91 -6.89
C ALA A 95 8.37 -6.99 -7.52
N LYS A 96 9.53 -7.54 -7.88
CA LYS A 96 10.59 -6.79 -8.57
C LYS A 96 10.17 -6.35 -9.97
N ASN A 97 9.49 -7.21 -10.71
CA ASN A 97 8.95 -6.89 -12.03
C ASN A 97 7.88 -5.79 -11.92
N ASN A 98 6.99 -5.87 -10.94
CA ASN A 98 5.93 -4.90 -10.72
C ASN A 98 6.49 -3.53 -10.29
N ILE A 99 7.53 -3.50 -9.45
CA ILE A 99 8.22 -2.24 -9.12
C ILE A 99 8.86 -1.61 -10.36
N ALA A 100 9.45 -2.41 -11.25
CA ALA A 100 10.01 -1.89 -12.50
C ALA A 100 8.94 -1.28 -13.40
N LYS A 101 7.79 -1.96 -13.58
CA LYS A 101 6.64 -1.45 -14.34
C LYS A 101 6.04 -0.21 -13.68
N LEU A 102 5.94 -0.20 -12.36
CA LEU A 102 5.33 0.88 -11.59
C LEU A 102 6.03 2.23 -11.81
N LYS A 103 7.32 2.24 -12.14
CA LYS A 103 8.04 3.46 -12.53
C LYS A 103 7.39 4.15 -13.72
N ASP A 104 7.15 3.40 -14.80
CA ASP A 104 6.59 3.94 -16.04
C ASP A 104 5.10 4.30 -15.83
N VAL A 105 4.38 3.50 -15.07
CA VAL A 105 2.98 3.73 -14.69
C VAL A 105 2.82 5.02 -13.88
N LEU A 106 3.66 5.23 -12.88
CA LEU A 106 3.61 6.45 -12.06
C LEU A 106 4.01 7.68 -12.87
N ASN A 107 4.97 7.57 -13.78
CA ASN A 107 5.40 8.67 -14.63
C ASN A 107 4.32 9.04 -15.67
N SER A 108 3.72 8.05 -16.31
CA SER A 108 2.73 8.24 -17.38
C SER A 108 1.32 8.59 -16.88
N GLY A 109 0.97 8.21 -15.64
CA GLY A 109 -0.38 8.40 -15.11
C GLY A 109 -1.38 7.31 -15.51
N HIS A 110 -0.92 6.13 -15.96
CA HIS A 110 -1.79 5.02 -16.38
C HIS A 110 -2.49 4.37 -15.18
N LEU A 111 -3.70 4.85 -14.86
CA LEU A 111 -4.48 4.42 -13.68
C LEU A 111 -4.89 2.95 -13.75
N ASP A 112 -5.28 2.43 -14.91
CA ASP A 112 -5.71 1.02 -15.03
C ASP A 112 -4.57 0.06 -14.68
N GLU A 113 -3.36 0.34 -15.12
CA GLU A 113 -2.19 -0.47 -14.82
C GLU A 113 -1.73 -0.30 -13.36
N PHE A 114 -1.82 0.91 -12.82
CA PHE A 114 -1.63 1.17 -11.39
C PHE A 114 -2.59 0.34 -10.53
N ILE A 115 -3.87 0.32 -10.87
CA ILE A 115 -4.90 -0.47 -10.20
C ILE A 115 -4.55 -1.97 -10.23
N ASN A 116 -4.24 -2.49 -11.41
CA ASN A 116 -3.91 -3.90 -11.61
C ASN A 116 -2.68 -4.33 -10.78
N ILE A 117 -1.61 -3.52 -10.80
CA ILE A 117 -0.41 -3.81 -10.00
C ILE A 117 -0.73 -3.75 -8.51
N THR A 118 -1.39 -2.71 -8.05
CA THR A 118 -1.67 -2.48 -6.64
C THR A 118 -2.52 -3.61 -6.03
N GLU A 119 -3.60 -3.99 -6.73
CA GLU A 119 -4.51 -5.05 -6.26
C GLU A 119 -3.85 -6.43 -6.32
N SER A 120 -3.12 -6.74 -7.40
CA SER A 120 -2.42 -8.01 -7.51
C SER A 120 -1.33 -8.17 -6.43
N GLU A 121 -0.58 -7.11 -6.12
CA GLU A 121 0.42 -7.10 -5.05
C GLU A 121 -0.22 -7.42 -3.68
N ALA A 122 -1.34 -6.77 -3.37
CA ALA A 122 -2.08 -7.01 -2.14
C ALA A 122 -2.58 -8.47 -2.04
N LEU A 123 -3.14 -9.01 -3.12
CA LEU A 123 -3.66 -10.38 -3.14
C LEU A 123 -2.54 -11.42 -3.11
N MET A 124 -1.43 -11.20 -3.80
CA MET A 124 -0.30 -12.12 -3.82
C MET A 124 0.37 -12.27 -2.45
N ILE A 125 0.49 -11.20 -1.66
CA ILE A 125 1.05 -11.31 -0.31
C ILE A 125 0.12 -12.14 0.59
N HIS A 126 -1.19 -11.94 0.50
CA HIS A 126 -2.17 -12.74 1.24
C HIS A 126 -2.19 -14.21 0.79
N SER A 127 -1.96 -14.48 -0.49
CA SER A 127 -1.84 -15.85 -1.02
C SER A 127 -0.64 -16.60 -0.42
N LEU A 128 0.50 -15.93 -0.22
CA LEU A 128 1.63 -16.53 0.49
C LEU A 128 1.29 -16.87 1.94
N MET A 129 0.56 -16.01 2.63
CA MET A 129 0.12 -16.26 3.99
C MET A 129 -0.84 -17.46 4.07
N LEU A 130 -1.77 -17.57 3.13
CA LEU A 130 -2.71 -18.68 3.03
C LEU A 130 -2.02 -20.03 2.73
N SER A 131 -0.91 -20.01 2.01
CA SER A 131 -0.17 -21.21 1.60
C SER A 131 1.09 -21.49 2.44
N SER A 132 1.34 -20.75 3.51
CA SER A 132 2.46 -20.98 4.41
C SER A 132 2.20 -22.17 5.36
N SER A 133 3.24 -22.65 6.04
CA SER A 133 3.12 -23.73 7.04
C SER A 133 3.78 -23.28 8.35
N PRO A 134 3.01 -23.06 9.44
CA PRO A 134 1.54 -23.05 9.46
C PRO A 134 0.94 -21.94 8.59
N TYR A 135 -0.24 -22.19 8.01
CA TYR A 135 -0.97 -21.16 7.27
C TYR A 135 -1.65 -20.17 8.23
N PHE A 136 -1.93 -18.97 7.73
CA PHE A 136 -2.71 -18.00 8.47
C PHE A 136 -3.56 -17.13 7.54
N ILE A 137 -4.76 -16.82 8.02
CA ILE A 137 -5.75 -16.04 7.28
C ILE A 137 -5.92 -14.71 8.01
N LEU A 138 -5.54 -13.63 7.36
CA LEU A 138 -5.67 -12.28 7.91
C LEU A 138 -6.95 -11.58 7.45
N MET A 139 -7.43 -11.89 6.26
CA MET A 139 -8.71 -11.38 5.76
C MET A 139 -9.87 -11.93 6.59
N LYS A 140 -10.86 -11.09 6.83
CA LYS A 140 -12.16 -11.43 7.44
C LYS A 140 -13.23 -11.52 6.37
N PRO A 141 -14.41 -12.12 6.64
CA PRO A 141 -15.52 -12.11 5.68
C PRO A 141 -15.86 -10.71 5.16
N ASN A 142 -15.89 -9.71 6.03
CA ASN A 142 -16.14 -8.32 5.66
C ASN A 142 -15.02 -7.72 4.80
N THR A 143 -13.77 -8.16 4.92
CA THR A 143 -12.68 -7.75 4.01
C THR A 143 -13.00 -8.13 2.58
N LEU A 144 -13.43 -9.38 2.36
CA LEU A 144 -13.79 -9.89 1.04
C LEU A 144 -15.03 -9.20 0.48
N GLU A 145 -16.03 -8.95 1.33
CA GLU A 145 -17.25 -8.25 0.92
C GLU A 145 -16.96 -6.79 0.50
N VAL A 146 -16.12 -6.09 1.25
CA VAL A 146 -15.67 -4.74 0.88
C VAL A 146 -14.92 -4.74 -0.44
N ILE A 147 -14.00 -5.68 -0.65
CA ILE A 147 -13.29 -5.83 -1.94
C ILE A 147 -14.29 -6.04 -3.07
N ARG A 148 -15.26 -6.97 -2.90
CA ARG A 148 -16.29 -7.23 -3.90
C ARG A 148 -17.08 -5.97 -4.26
N ARG A 149 -17.47 -5.16 -3.26
CA ARG A 149 -18.18 -3.89 -3.48
C ARG A 149 -17.35 -2.86 -4.22
N ILE A 150 -16.06 -2.77 -3.92
CA ILE A 150 -15.13 -1.86 -4.64
C ILE A 150 -15.04 -2.25 -6.12
N LEU A 151 -14.92 -3.53 -6.41
CA LEU A 151 -14.87 -4.04 -7.80
C LEU A 151 -16.18 -3.77 -8.55
N GLU A 152 -17.33 -3.94 -7.91
CA GLU A 152 -18.66 -3.62 -8.47
C GLU A 152 -18.78 -2.13 -8.76
N TYR A 153 -18.49 -1.28 -7.77
CA TYR A 153 -18.53 0.18 -7.91
C TYR A 153 -17.66 0.67 -9.09
N ARG A 154 -16.40 0.18 -9.19
CA ARG A 154 -15.53 0.51 -10.32
C ARG A 154 -16.10 0.08 -11.65
N ARG A 155 -16.69 -1.12 -11.74
CA ARG A 155 -17.28 -1.63 -12.96
C ARG A 155 -18.46 -0.78 -13.43
N GLU A 156 -19.31 -0.34 -12.51
CA GLU A 156 -20.55 0.40 -12.78
C GLU A 156 -20.29 1.87 -13.09
N THR A 157 -19.43 2.52 -12.31
CA THR A 157 -19.19 3.96 -12.42
C THR A 157 -18.04 4.33 -13.34
N LYS A 158 -17.13 3.38 -13.63
CA LYS A 158 -15.83 3.62 -14.29
C LYS A 158 -14.88 4.51 -13.48
N ASN A 159 -15.20 4.82 -12.25
CA ASN A 159 -14.30 5.55 -11.35
C ASN A 159 -13.04 4.74 -11.05
N PRO A 160 -11.83 5.30 -11.20
CA PRO A 160 -10.57 4.58 -11.04
C PRO A 160 -10.21 4.41 -9.55
N VAL A 161 -11.00 3.63 -8.84
CA VAL A 161 -10.73 3.24 -7.45
C VAL A 161 -10.01 1.91 -7.41
N CYS A 162 -9.09 1.71 -6.46
CA CYS A 162 -8.49 0.40 -6.20
C CYS A 162 -8.36 0.14 -4.71
N PHE A 163 -8.17 -1.12 -4.36
CA PHE A 163 -7.86 -1.50 -2.99
C PHE A 163 -6.41 -1.94 -2.84
N THR A 164 -5.88 -1.75 -1.63
CA THR A 164 -4.69 -2.45 -1.17
C THR A 164 -4.90 -2.95 0.26
N LEU A 165 -4.08 -3.91 0.68
CA LEU A 165 -4.17 -4.55 1.97
C LEU A 165 -2.80 -4.56 2.64
N ASP A 166 -2.77 -4.20 3.90
CA ASP A 166 -1.66 -4.51 4.79
C ASP A 166 -1.74 -5.97 5.29
N ALA A 167 -0.78 -6.38 6.10
CA ALA A 167 -0.85 -7.66 6.81
C ALA A 167 -1.93 -7.63 7.89
N GLY A 168 -3.20 -7.60 7.46
CA GLY A 168 -4.39 -7.48 8.31
C GLY A 168 -5.68 -7.63 7.54
N SER A 169 -6.80 -7.28 8.21
CA SER A 169 -8.14 -7.35 7.65
C SER A 169 -8.65 -6.03 7.09
N ASN A 170 -7.99 -4.91 7.42
CA ASN A 170 -8.43 -3.58 7.01
C ASN A 170 -8.14 -3.36 5.52
N VAL A 171 -9.02 -2.63 4.86
CA VAL A 171 -8.93 -2.35 3.43
C VAL A 171 -8.58 -0.88 3.23
N HIS A 172 -7.55 -0.62 2.46
CA HIS A 172 -7.20 0.71 1.99
C HIS A 172 -7.84 0.92 0.62
N LEU A 173 -8.74 1.88 0.52
CA LEU A 173 -9.34 2.30 -0.74
C LEU A 173 -8.58 3.51 -1.27
N LEU A 174 -7.92 3.33 -2.40
CA LEU A 174 -7.09 4.35 -3.04
C LEU A 174 -7.80 4.93 -4.26
N TYR A 175 -7.72 6.25 -4.44
CA TYR A 175 -8.38 6.94 -5.55
C TYR A 175 -7.80 8.35 -5.77
N PRO A 176 -7.88 8.90 -7.00
CA PRO A 176 -7.46 10.26 -7.27
C PRO A 176 -8.44 11.27 -6.67
N ASN A 177 -7.93 12.44 -6.29
CA ASN A 177 -8.68 13.46 -5.57
C ASN A 177 -9.90 13.99 -6.32
N ASN A 178 -9.86 14.01 -7.64
CA ASN A 178 -10.96 14.57 -8.47
C ASN A 178 -12.29 13.79 -8.34
N ILE A 179 -12.26 12.53 -7.83
CA ILE A 179 -13.46 11.72 -7.56
C ILE A 179 -13.74 11.55 -6.06
N LYS A 180 -13.09 12.35 -5.21
CA LYS A 180 -13.17 12.21 -3.75
C LYS A 180 -14.60 12.27 -3.20
N SER A 181 -15.42 13.16 -3.73
CA SER A 181 -16.79 13.35 -3.25
C SER A 181 -17.67 12.14 -3.53
N GLU A 182 -17.56 11.56 -4.73
CA GLU A 182 -18.31 10.38 -5.14
C GLU A 182 -17.88 9.14 -4.35
N VAL A 183 -16.56 8.98 -4.17
CA VAL A 183 -16.02 7.86 -3.39
C VAL A 183 -16.38 7.98 -1.92
N LYS A 184 -16.35 9.18 -1.35
CA LYS A 184 -16.78 9.39 0.04
C LYS A 184 -18.24 9.00 0.23
N LYS A 185 -19.13 9.39 -0.69
CA LYS A 185 -20.53 8.98 -0.67
C LYS A 185 -20.67 7.45 -0.76
N PHE A 186 -19.95 6.80 -1.67
CA PHE A 186 -19.94 5.34 -1.79
C PHE A 186 -19.48 4.66 -0.48
N ILE A 187 -18.44 5.19 0.18
CA ILE A 187 -17.97 4.68 1.47
C ILE A 187 -19.09 4.79 2.53
N GLU A 188 -19.71 5.96 2.64
CA GLU A 188 -20.76 6.24 3.65
C GLU A 188 -22.02 5.39 3.43
N ASP A 189 -22.49 5.28 2.20
CA ASP A 189 -23.72 4.59 1.86
C ASP A 189 -23.57 3.06 1.85
N GLU A 190 -22.42 2.54 1.39
CA GLU A 190 -22.28 1.11 1.11
C GLU A 190 -21.23 0.37 1.92
N LEU A 191 -20.10 1.01 2.26
CA LEU A 191 -18.97 0.29 2.87
C LEU A 191 -18.92 0.36 4.39
N LEU A 192 -19.33 1.45 5.00
CA LEU A 192 -19.24 1.63 6.46
C LEU A 192 -19.98 0.56 7.26
N LYS A 193 -21.03 -0.04 6.72
CA LYS A 193 -21.79 -1.12 7.38
C LYS A 193 -20.96 -2.38 7.61
N PHE A 194 -19.86 -2.58 6.88
CA PHE A 194 -18.92 -3.70 7.03
C PHE A 194 -17.75 -3.36 7.95
N CYS A 195 -17.60 -2.09 8.32
CA CYS A 195 -16.54 -1.61 9.18
C CYS A 195 -16.93 -1.69 10.66
N LYS A 196 -15.94 -1.97 11.51
CA LYS A 196 -16.14 -1.94 12.98
C LYS A 196 -16.57 -0.54 13.42
N SER A 197 -17.70 -0.47 14.11
CA SER A 197 -18.31 0.80 14.57
C SER A 197 -18.43 1.87 13.47
N LYS A 198 -18.62 1.44 12.22
CA LYS A 198 -18.66 2.32 11.02
C LYS A 198 -17.41 3.21 10.88
N MET A 199 -16.23 2.71 11.29
CA MET A 199 -15.01 3.49 11.34
C MET A 199 -14.27 3.47 9.98
N CYS A 200 -13.99 4.65 9.46
CA CYS A 200 -13.12 4.89 8.32
C CYS A 200 -12.18 6.05 8.64
N ILE A 201 -10.91 5.90 8.31
CA ILE A 201 -9.91 6.98 8.39
C ILE A 201 -9.72 7.53 6.98
N TYR A 202 -10.02 8.80 6.80
CA TYR A 202 -9.79 9.51 5.54
C TYR A 202 -8.41 10.16 5.59
N ASP A 203 -7.52 9.73 4.75
CA ASP A 203 -6.13 10.16 4.67
C ASP A 203 -5.76 10.53 3.23
N SER A 204 -4.63 11.18 3.06
CA SER A 204 -4.08 11.60 1.77
C SER A 204 -2.56 11.60 1.80
N LEU A 205 -1.92 11.89 0.68
CA LEU A 205 -0.47 12.03 0.65
C LEU A 205 0.03 13.08 1.65
N GLY A 206 1.02 12.68 2.44
CA GLY A 206 1.70 13.56 3.38
C GLY A 206 2.97 14.20 2.79
N SER A 207 3.59 15.09 3.54
CA SER A 207 4.83 15.79 3.13
C SER A 207 6.12 15.16 3.67
N GLY A 208 6.03 14.05 4.41
CA GLY A 208 7.15 13.48 5.16
C GLY A 208 7.31 14.10 6.54
N SER A 209 8.48 13.85 7.19
CA SER A 209 8.75 14.36 8.54
C SER A 209 9.08 15.85 8.52
N ALA A 210 8.45 16.62 9.42
CA ALA A 210 8.78 18.02 9.66
C ALA A 210 9.38 18.22 11.05
N LYS A 211 10.29 19.22 11.18
CA LYS A 211 10.77 19.64 12.48
C LYS A 211 9.68 20.48 13.15
N ILE A 212 9.27 20.11 14.35
CA ILE A 212 8.42 20.94 15.19
C ILE A 212 9.34 22.01 15.80
N ILE A 213 9.10 23.28 15.48
CA ILE A 213 9.81 24.42 16.01
C ILE A 213 9.03 24.97 17.20
#